data_a5caa26d3e66f95ae27a29f14db20c51
#
_entry.id   a5caa26d3e66f95ae27a29f14db20c51
#
_cell.length_a   1.000
_cell.length_b   1.000
_cell.length_c   1.000
_cell.angle_alpha   90.00
_cell.angle_beta   90.00
_cell.angle_gamma   90.00
#
_symmetry.space_group_name_H-M   'P 1'
#
loop_
_entity.id
_entity.type
_entity.pdbx_description
1 polymer ?
#
loop_
_entity_poly.entity_id
_entity_poly.type
_entity_poly.pdbx_seq_one_letter_code
_entity_poly.pdbx_strand_id
1 'polypeptide(L)'
;MSTTSQKPSLVGRALRLVTNVHDDEIPLALVLSLNVFLLLTAYYVIKPVREALILALASGAEYKSYMSAVIALALLIAVPAYAKLVDRLPRLKLVVGVTLFFASHLVLFYFGSQIEALRASLGLVFYVWIGVFNMMVVAQLWSFATDLYDPERGKRLFPLVALGASLGAALGSKIAGLLVEPLGVSAMLLVSAALLVGCAWLFVKAERLATASRSALPAAPQKAAKPAAPAAPADRGGAFQLVFRHRYVALIAVLTAVYNFANSNGEYMLGKVVKSTALAAVAAGSLAPHDVGAFIGKSYADFFFAVNVVGVLLQAFVVSRVVRYGGLGVALLVLPVIALSNGLAMLAWPLLSVIRAGKTLENATDYSLNNTVRQLLWLPLSPALKYKAKQAVDTFFVRLGDVSSALLVALGSQAFAWSVREFAVANAVLAVIWLGLGAAILLEHRRLVPREPASRSPVTPLPRMTEAGATAA
;
A
#
# COMPACT_ATOMS: atom_id res chain seq x y z
N MET A 1 7.02 45.67 -19.40
CA MET A 1 7.21 45.15 -18.04
C MET A 1 8.15 43.94 -18.14
N SER A 2 9.41 44.16 -17.72
CA SER A 2 10.48 43.16 -17.84
C SER A 2 10.24 42.01 -16.84
N THR A 3 9.98 40.83 -17.35
CA THR A 3 10.00 39.58 -16.57
C THR A 3 11.44 39.27 -16.18
N THR A 4 11.83 39.62 -14.96
CA THR A 4 13.10 39.18 -14.37
C THR A 4 13.08 37.64 -14.31
N SER A 5 13.77 37.01 -15.25
CA SER A 5 14.10 35.59 -15.23
C SER A 5 14.96 35.29 -13.99
N GLN A 6 14.32 35.00 -12.85
CA GLN A 6 15.05 34.48 -11.69
C GLN A 6 15.66 33.12 -12.07
N LYS A 7 16.98 33.01 -11.93
CA LYS A 7 17.67 31.70 -12.11
C LYS A 7 17.00 30.65 -11.24
N PRO A 8 16.63 29.49 -11.80
CA PRO A 8 15.94 28.46 -11.03
C PRO A 8 16.78 28.06 -9.83
N SER A 9 16.15 27.96 -8.65
CA SER A 9 16.80 27.52 -7.41
C SER A 9 17.40 26.13 -7.58
N LEU A 10 18.45 25.80 -6.83
CA LEU A 10 19.05 24.43 -6.85
C LEU A 10 18.00 23.36 -6.57
N VAL A 11 17.08 23.64 -5.65
CA VAL A 11 15.94 22.77 -5.32
C VAL A 11 15.01 22.63 -6.52
N GLY A 12 14.68 23.71 -7.21
CA GLY A 12 13.86 23.68 -8.42
C GLY A 12 14.49 22.85 -9.55
N ARG A 13 15.82 22.93 -9.71
CA ARG A 13 16.55 22.07 -10.68
C ARG A 13 16.49 20.60 -10.31
N ALA A 14 16.68 20.24 -9.05
CA ALA A 14 16.59 18.87 -8.60
C ALA A 14 15.17 18.29 -8.77
N LEU A 15 14.12 19.06 -8.44
CA LEU A 15 12.73 18.62 -8.59
C LEU A 15 12.34 18.46 -10.08
N ARG A 16 12.87 19.28 -10.96
CA ARG A 16 12.63 19.17 -12.41
C ARG A 16 13.26 17.93 -13.07
N LEU A 17 14.17 17.24 -12.39
CA LEU A 17 14.64 15.90 -12.81
C LEU A 17 13.56 14.83 -12.60
N VAL A 18 12.66 15.02 -11.66
CA VAL A 18 11.62 14.04 -11.32
C VAL A 18 10.30 14.37 -12.01
N THR A 19 9.94 15.66 -12.08
CA THR A 19 8.67 16.11 -12.65
C THR A 19 8.71 17.57 -13.10
N ASN A 20 7.76 17.95 -13.96
CA ASN A 20 7.65 19.31 -14.48
C ASN A 20 6.99 20.23 -13.42
N VAL A 21 7.78 20.90 -12.58
CA VAL A 21 7.32 21.79 -11.49
C VAL A 21 7.53 23.24 -11.86
N HIS A 22 6.51 24.08 -11.71
CA HIS A 22 6.62 25.53 -11.82
C HIS A 22 7.14 26.13 -10.50
N ASP A 23 7.82 27.26 -10.56
CA ASP A 23 8.48 27.85 -9.38
C ASP A 23 7.49 28.26 -8.28
N ASP A 24 6.28 28.68 -8.64
CA ASP A 24 5.18 29.00 -7.73
C ASP A 24 4.58 27.77 -7.03
N GLU A 25 4.71 26.57 -7.61
CA GLU A 25 4.21 25.31 -7.07
C GLU A 25 5.18 24.63 -6.09
N ILE A 26 6.47 24.98 -6.16
CA ILE A 26 7.55 24.33 -5.38
C ILE A 26 7.26 24.31 -3.87
N PRO A 27 6.87 25.42 -3.20
CA PRO A 27 6.68 25.43 -1.76
C PRO A 27 5.57 24.47 -1.31
N LEU A 28 4.43 24.44 -2.01
CA LEU A 28 3.33 23.55 -1.70
C LEU A 28 3.66 22.08 -1.98
N ALA A 29 4.32 21.81 -3.11
CA ALA A 29 4.74 20.46 -3.48
C ALA A 29 5.74 19.88 -2.47
N LEU A 30 6.70 20.66 -2.01
CA LEU A 30 7.66 20.24 -0.98
C LEU A 30 6.98 19.99 0.37
N VAL A 31 6.08 20.88 0.81
CA VAL A 31 5.36 20.69 2.08
C VAL A 31 4.49 19.44 2.05
N LEU A 32 3.78 19.17 0.95
CA LEU A 32 3.00 17.94 0.82
C LEU A 32 3.87 16.70 0.73
N SER A 33 4.97 16.73 -0.03
CA SER A 33 5.91 15.61 -0.10
C SER A 33 6.55 15.33 1.26
N LEU A 34 6.92 16.37 2.02
CA LEU A 34 7.45 16.22 3.38
C LEU A 34 6.39 15.70 4.34
N ASN A 35 5.13 16.14 4.20
CA ASN A 35 4.03 15.62 5.04
C ASN A 35 3.82 14.12 4.82
N VAL A 36 3.73 13.68 3.57
CA VAL A 36 3.62 12.25 3.23
C VAL A 36 4.82 11.47 3.73
N PHE A 37 6.02 12.02 3.52
CA PHE A 37 7.27 11.43 4.02
C PHE A 37 7.23 11.21 5.54
N LEU A 38 6.88 12.23 6.32
CA LEU A 38 6.79 12.11 7.79
C LEU A 38 5.67 11.15 8.22
N LEU A 39 4.53 11.17 7.55
CA LEU A 39 3.40 10.29 7.85
C LEU A 39 3.77 8.83 7.64
N LEU A 40 4.39 8.50 6.50
CA LEU A 40 4.83 7.13 6.22
C LEU A 40 6.01 6.74 7.12
N THR A 41 6.90 7.68 7.46
CA THR A 41 7.94 7.47 8.47
C THR A 41 7.31 7.07 9.81
N ALA A 42 6.34 7.84 10.31
CA ALA A 42 5.64 7.53 11.55
C ALA A 42 4.96 6.15 11.50
N TYR A 43 4.25 5.84 10.42
CA TYR A 43 3.60 4.55 10.23
C TYR A 43 4.61 3.39 10.22
N TYR A 44 5.72 3.52 9.50
CA TYR A 44 6.73 2.47 9.42
C TYR A 44 7.64 2.37 10.65
N VAL A 45 7.65 3.37 11.52
CA VAL A 45 8.22 3.27 12.87
C VAL A 45 7.35 2.40 13.77
N ILE A 46 6.01 2.59 13.76
CA ILE A 46 5.11 1.82 14.64
C ILE A 46 4.71 0.45 14.09
N LYS A 47 4.89 0.20 12.79
CA LYS A 47 4.54 -1.08 12.18
C LYS A 47 5.33 -2.27 12.76
N PRO A 48 6.67 -2.21 12.96
CA PRO A 48 7.42 -3.21 13.70
C PRO A 48 7.03 -3.32 15.18
N VAL A 49 6.66 -2.21 15.83
CA VAL A 49 6.16 -2.20 17.22
C VAL A 49 4.90 -3.05 17.36
N ARG A 50 3.99 -2.95 16.38
CA ARG A 50 2.79 -3.79 16.32
C ARG A 50 3.13 -5.27 16.33
N GLU A 51 4.09 -5.67 15.51
CA GLU A 51 4.54 -7.07 15.44
C GLU A 51 5.21 -7.50 16.75
N ALA A 52 6.05 -6.63 17.32
CA ALA A 52 6.72 -6.90 18.60
C ALA A 52 5.71 -7.13 19.73
N LEU A 53 4.70 -6.26 19.86
CA LEU A 53 3.71 -6.35 20.92
C LEU A 53 2.80 -7.57 20.82
N ILE A 54 2.33 -7.92 19.60
CA ILE A 54 1.42 -9.05 19.44
C ILE A 54 2.17 -10.38 19.49
N LEU A 55 3.34 -10.50 18.82
CA LEU A 55 4.11 -11.75 18.76
C LEU A 55 4.79 -12.10 20.09
N ALA A 56 5.02 -11.14 20.99
CA ALA A 56 5.49 -11.41 22.33
C ALA A 56 4.48 -12.21 23.19
N LEU A 57 3.18 -12.19 22.85
CA LEU A 57 2.16 -12.96 23.56
C LEU A 57 2.34 -14.47 23.32
N ALA A 58 1.86 -15.32 24.23
CA ALA A 58 2.01 -16.79 24.17
C ALA A 58 1.56 -17.36 22.80
N SER A 59 0.34 -17.02 22.34
CA SER A 59 -0.21 -17.40 21.02
C SER A 59 -0.20 -16.23 20.04
N GLY A 60 0.88 -15.43 20.04
CA GLY A 60 0.90 -14.15 19.35
C GLY A 60 0.77 -14.26 17.83
N ALA A 61 1.29 -15.32 17.20
CA ALA A 61 1.16 -15.54 15.76
C ALA A 61 -0.31 -15.85 15.37
N GLU A 62 -0.99 -16.68 16.16
CA GLU A 62 -2.40 -17.02 16.02
C GLU A 62 -3.26 -15.75 16.26
N TYR A 63 -3.00 -15.00 17.32
CA TYR A 63 -3.69 -13.75 17.61
C TYR A 63 -3.51 -12.71 16.50
N LYS A 64 -2.33 -12.61 15.86
CA LYS A 64 -2.10 -11.74 14.70
C LYS A 64 -3.11 -12.06 13.58
N SER A 65 -3.34 -13.33 13.27
CA SER A 65 -4.29 -13.75 12.24
C SER A 65 -5.73 -13.43 12.64
N TYR A 66 -6.11 -13.68 13.89
CA TYR A 66 -7.47 -13.39 14.38
C TYR A 66 -7.74 -11.87 14.40
N MET A 67 -6.77 -11.08 14.85
CA MET A 67 -6.90 -9.62 14.86
C MET A 67 -6.98 -9.02 13.46
N SER A 68 -6.42 -9.68 12.44
CA SER A 68 -6.62 -9.26 11.03
C SER A 68 -8.09 -9.38 10.61
N ALA A 69 -8.80 -10.42 11.06
CA ALA A 69 -10.25 -10.53 10.87
C ALA A 69 -11.02 -9.48 11.69
N VAL A 70 -10.59 -9.20 12.94
CA VAL A 70 -11.21 -8.16 13.78
C VAL A 70 -11.04 -6.76 13.17
N ILE A 71 -9.92 -6.47 12.51
CA ILE A 71 -9.75 -5.21 11.76
C ILE A 71 -10.86 -5.04 10.71
N ALA A 72 -11.25 -6.12 10.01
CA ALA A 72 -12.33 -6.06 9.04
C ALA A 72 -13.66 -5.59 9.68
N LEU A 73 -13.99 -6.13 10.85
CA LEU A 73 -15.19 -5.73 11.60
C LEU A 73 -15.06 -4.30 12.15
N ALA A 74 -13.90 -3.91 12.67
CA ALA A 74 -13.65 -2.55 13.16
C ALA A 74 -13.82 -1.50 12.04
N LEU A 75 -13.41 -1.80 10.81
CA LEU A 75 -13.55 -0.91 9.67
C LEU A 75 -15.02 -0.75 9.22
N LEU A 76 -15.89 -1.74 9.42
CA LEU A 76 -17.33 -1.59 9.17
C LEU A 76 -17.97 -0.50 10.04
N ILE A 77 -17.39 -0.23 11.21
CA ILE A 77 -17.84 0.83 12.12
C ILE A 77 -17.06 2.12 11.87
N ALA A 78 -15.73 2.03 11.76
CA ALA A 78 -14.86 3.20 11.65
C ALA A 78 -15.08 3.99 10.36
N VAL A 79 -15.28 3.32 9.21
CA VAL A 79 -15.45 3.99 7.91
C VAL A 79 -16.75 4.82 7.86
N PRO A 80 -17.94 4.31 8.23
CA PRO A 80 -19.16 5.14 8.30
C PRO A 80 -19.08 6.26 9.35
N ALA A 81 -18.44 6.01 10.49
CA ALA A 81 -18.22 7.04 11.50
C ALA A 81 -17.35 8.17 10.97
N TYR A 82 -16.27 7.85 10.27
CA TYR A 82 -15.41 8.83 9.61
C TYR A 82 -16.17 9.60 8.51
N ALA A 83 -16.98 8.95 7.71
CA ALA A 83 -17.81 9.61 6.68
C ALA A 83 -18.71 10.69 7.29
N LYS A 84 -19.37 10.40 8.43
CA LYS A 84 -20.16 11.40 9.18
C LYS A 84 -19.33 12.59 9.68
N LEU A 85 -18.05 12.38 10.02
CA LEU A 85 -17.16 13.48 10.39
C LEU A 85 -16.79 14.34 9.17
N VAL A 86 -16.56 13.72 8.02
CA VAL A 86 -16.30 14.42 6.74
C VAL A 86 -17.43 15.38 6.39
N ASP A 87 -18.69 14.94 6.58
CA ASP A 87 -19.86 15.75 6.30
C ASP A 87 -20.04 16.95 7.25
N ARG A 88 -19.46 16.87 8.46
CA ARG A 88 -19.68 17.86 9.53
C ARG A 88 -18.54 18.84 9.77
N LEU A 89 -17.33 18.46 9.41
CA LEU A 89 -16.13 19.22 9.76
C LEU A 89 -15.46 19.84 8.52
N PRO A 90 -14.98 21.09 8.63
CA PRO A 90 -14.13 21.66 7.60
C PRO A 90 -12.89 20.80 7.38
N ARG A 91 -12.48 20.63 6.12
CA ARG A 91 -11.36 19.77 5.69
C ARG A 91 -10.13 19.85 6.59
N LEU A 92 -9.60 21.06 6.82
CA LEU A 92 -8.38 21.24 7.63
C LEU A 92 -8.59 20.78 9.09
N LYS A 93 -9.73 21.12 9.70
CA LYS A 93 -10.05 20.67 11.06
C LYS A 93 -10.17 19.16 11.15
N LEU A 94 -10.74 18.53 10.14
CA LEU A 94 -10.86 17.07 10.06
C LEU A 94 -9.48 16.41 10.00
N VAL A 95 -8.61 16.81 9.05
CA VAL A 95 -7.28 16.19 8.85
C VAL A 95 -6.41 16.35 10.07
N VAL A 96 -6.34 17.58 10.61
CA VAL A 96 -5.54 17.89 11.81
C VAL A 96 -6.11 17.17 13.03
N GLY A 97 -7.45 17.23 13.23
CA GLY A 97 -8.12 16.59 14.38
C GLY A 97 -7.91 15.09 14.41
N VAL A 98 -8.10 14.40 13.28
CA VAL A 98 -7.90 12.95 13.19
C VAL A 98 -6.42 12.58 13.38
N THR A 99 -5.48 13.36 12.82
CA THR A 99 -4.05 13.12 13.02
C THR A 99 -3.64 13.26 14.48
N LEU A 100 -4.11 14.30 15.15
CA LEU A 100 -3.83 14.52 16.58
C LEU A 100 -4.55 13.51 17.48
N PHE A 101 -5.76 13.06 17.12
CA PHE A 101 -6.45 11.96 17.80
C PHE A 101 -5.59 10.69 17.76
N PHE A 102 -5.05 10.31 16.61
CA PHE A 102 -4.17 9.15 16.54
C PHE A 102 -2.83 9.38 17.27
N ALA A 103 -2.26 10.58 17.23
CA ALA A 103 -1.05 10.91 17.98
C ALA A 103 -1.27 10.79 19.50
N SER A 104 -2.40 11.29 20.04
CA SER A 104 -2.73 11.17 21.46
C SER A 104 -2.90 9.73 21.92
N HIS A 105 -3.48 8.86 21.08
CA HIS A 105 -3.59 7.44 21.37
C HIS A 105 -2.24 6.73 21.45
N LEU A 106 -1.26 7.12 20.61
CA LEU A 106 0.10 6.58 20.72
C LEU A 106 0.74 6.92 22.08
N VAL A 107 0.49 8.12 22.60
CA VAL A 107 0.93 8.51 23.94
C VAL A 107 0.21 7.68 25.02
N LEU A 108 -1.10 7.45 24.89
CA LEU A 108 -1.85 6.58 25.79
C LEU A 108 -1.34 5.13 25.75
N PHE A 109 -1.05 4.59 24.57
CA PHE A 109 -0.44 3.26 24.44
C PHE A 109 0.94 3.19 25.07
N TYR A 110 1.75 4.25 24.99
CA TYR A 110 3.04 4.30 25.67
C TYR A 110 2.86 4.17 27.20
N PHE A 111 2.00 4.98 27.81
CA PHE A 111 1.74 4.86 29.25
C PHE A 111 1.09 3.52 29.63
N GLY A 112 0.15 3.03 28.83
CA GLY A 112 -0.45 1.71 29.01
C GLY A 112 0.58 0.57 28.98
N SER A 113 1.62 0.68 28.15
CA SER A 113 2.68 -0.33 28.06
C SER A 113 3.57 -0.42 29.30
N GLN A 114 3.57 0.61 30.17
CA GLN A 114 4.28 0.60 31.44
C GLN A 114 3.51 -0.19 32.53
N ILE A 115 2.22 -0.47 32.33
CA ILE A 115 1.38 -1.20 33.27
C ILE A 115 1.37 -2.67 32.85
N GLU A 116 1.96 -3.52 33.69
CA GLU A 116 2.13 -4.95 33.42
C GLU A 116 0.81 -5.68 33.13
N ALA A 117 -0.22 -5.39 33.91
CA ALA A 117 -1.56 -5.97 33.75
C ALA A 117 -2.22 -5.66 32.39
N LEU A 118 -1.81 -4.58 31.70
CA LEU A 118 -2.35 -4.18 30.43
C LEU A 118 -1.56 -4.71 29.23
N ARG A 119 -0.35 -5.21 29.41
CA ARG A 119 0.55 -5.58 28.29
C ARG A 119 -0.06 -6.57 27.32
N ALA A 120 -0.74 -7.59 27.83
CA ALA A 120 -1.34 -8.62 26.97
C ALA A 120 -2.51 -8.07 26.12
N SER A 121 -3.42 -7.34 26.74
CA SER A 121 -4.55 -6.73 26.04
C SER A 121 -4.12 -5.60 25.12
N LEU A 122 -3.10 -4.85 25.51
CA LEU A 122 -2.56 -3.72 24.74
C LEU A 122 -2.03 -4.17 23.37
N GLY A 123 -1.34 -5.31 23.28
CA GLY A 123 -0.85 -5.86 22.01
C GLY A 123 -1.99 -6.16 21.03
N LEU A 124 -3.11 -6.72 21.53
CA LEU A 124 -4.29 -7.01 20.72
C LEU A 124 -5.01 -5.74 20.25
N VAL A 125 -5.27 -4.83 21.19
CA VAL A 125 -5.96 -3.56 20.90
C VAL A 125 -5.13 -2.70 19.95
N PHE A 126 -3.82 -2.60 20.20
CA PHE A 126 -2.91 -1.85 19.33
C PHE A 126 -2.85 -2.42 17.91
N TYR A 127 -2.90 -3.74 17.76
CA TYR A 127 -2.92 -4.37 16.45
C TYR A 127 -4.13 -3.94 15.60
N VAL A 128 -5.32 -3.95 16.21
CA VAL A 128 -6.55 -3.50 15.55
C VAL A 128 -6.50 -2.01 15.27
N TRP A 129 -6.08 -1.22 16.27
CA TRP A 129 -5.97 0.22 16.17
C TRP A 129 -5.06 0.66 15.00
N ILE A 130 -3.89 0.04 14.84
CA ILE A 130 -2.97 0.40 13.74
C ILE A 130 -3.53 0.00 12.37
N GLY A 131 -4.34 -1.05 12.30
CA GLY A 131 -5.06 -1.42 11.09
C GLY A 131 -6.06 -0.33 10.67
N VAL A 132 -6.83 0.21 11.62
CA VAL A 132 -7.74 1.34 11.39
C VAL A 132 -6.97 2.61 11.06
N PHE A 133 -5.91 2.92 11.80
CA PHE A 133 -5.01 4.06 11.55
C PHE A 133 -4.51 4.07 10.10
N ASN A 134 -3.93 2.97 9.64
CA ASN A 134 -3.37 2.88 8.29
C ASN A 134 -4.40 3.18 7.20
N MET A 135 -5.59 2.60 7.31
CA MET A 135 -6.66 2.82 6.33
C MET A 135 -7.16 4.26 6.33
N MET A 136 -7.36 4.85 7.51
CA MET A 136 -7.94 6.20 7.63
C MET A 136 -6.94 7.30 7.29
N VAL A 137 -5.74 7.25 7.87
CA VAL A 137 -4.79 8.38 7.78
C VAL A 137 -4.16 8.47 6.38
N VAL A 138 -3.87 7.33 5.75
CA VAL A 138 -3.35 7.32 4.38
C VAL A 138 -4.41 7.80 3.38
N ALA A 139 -5.65 7.31 3.48
CA ALA A 139 -6.75 7.76 2.63
C ALA A 139 -7.02 9.26 2.79
N GLN A 140 -7.03 9.75 4.02
CA GLN A 140 -7.22 11.16 4.36
C GLN A 140 -6.13 12.06 3.78
N LEU A 141 -4.88 11.64 3.82
CA LEU A 141 -3.77 12.38 3.21
C LEU A 141 -3.96 12.55 1.71
N TRP A 142 -4.28 11.45 1.00
CA TRP A 142 -4.51 11.52 -0.44
C TRP A 142 -5.74 12.37 -0.79
N SER A 143 -6.82 12.29 -0.02
CA SER A 143 -7.98 13.17 -0.18
C SER A 143 -7.61 14.63 0.00
N PHE A 144 -6.83 14.95 1.05
CA PHE A 144 -6.34 16.31 1.28
C PHE A 144 -5.47 16.81 0.13
N ALA A 145 -4.55 15.99 -0.37
CA ALA A 145 -3.68 16.36 -1.49
C ALA A 145 -4.46 16.59 -2.79
N THR A 146 -5.48 15.76 -3.08
CA THR A 146 -6.33 15.91 -4.27
C THR A 146 -7.21 17.16 -4.22
N ASP A 147 -7.58 17.62 -3.03
CA ASP A 147 -8.36 18.84 -2.86
C ASP A 147 -7.52 20.13 -3.02
N LEU A 148 -6.20 20.03 -2.84
CA LEU A 148 -5.29 21.17 -2.99
C LEU A 148 -4.86 21.40 -4.44
N TYR A 149 -4.84 20.36 -5.26
CA TYR A 149 -4.42 20.43 -6.65
C TYR A 149 -5.60 20.28 -7.61
N ASP A 150 -5.59 21.05 -8.70
CA ASP A 150 -6.41 20.73 -9.86
C ASP A 150 -5.90 19.46 -10.57
N PRO A 151 -6.70 18.81 -11.45
CA PRO A 151 -6.32 17.55 -12.09
C PRO A 151 -5.03 17.63 -12.91
N GLU A 152 -4.69 18.77 -13.49
CA GLU A 152 -3.47 18.93 -14.30
C GLU A 152 -2.23 19.07 -13.42
N ARG A 153 -2.30 19.88 -12.38
CA ARG A 153 -1.24 20.00 -11.36
C ARG A 153 -1.04 18.67 -10.65
N GLY A 154 -2.13 17.98 -10.28
CA GLY A 154 -2.07 16.67 -9.64
C GLY A 154 -1.31 15.65 -10.48
N LYS A 155 -1.59 15.52 -11.78
CA LYS A 155 -0.86 14.60 -12.68
C LYS A 155 0.65 14.82 -12.68
N ARG A 156 1.08 16.08 -12.57
CA ARG A 156 2.51 16.44 -12.57
C ARG A 156 3.15 16.28 -11.19
N LEU A 157 2.45 16.62 -10.09
CA LEU A 157 3.05 16.74 -8.76
C LEU A 157 2.85 15.50 -7.88
N PHE A 158 1.84 14.66 -8.13
CA PHE A 158 1.65 13.41 -7.36
C PHE A 158 2.82 12.42 -7.44
N PRO A 159 3.59 12.30 -8.54
CA PRO A 159 4.80 11.48 -8.52
C PRO A 159 5.82 11.92 -7.47
N LEU A 160 5.96 13.24 -7.22
CA LEU A 160 6.84 13.76 -6.17
C LEU A 160 6.32 13.42 -4.77
N VAL A 161 4.99 13.54 -4.57
CA VAL A 161 4.34 13.13 -3.32
C VAL A 161 4.52 11.63 -3.08
N ALA A 162 4.34 10.80 -4.10
CA ALA A 162 4.54 9.35 -4.02
C ALA A 162 6.00 8.96 -3.71
N LEU A 163 6.97 9.71 -4.26
CA LEU A 163 8.38 9.53 -3.91
C LEU A 163 8.61 9.80 -2.41
N GLY A 164 8.01 10.87 -1.87
CA GLY A 164 8.04 11.15 -0.42
C GLY A 164 7.50 9.99 0.40
N ALA A 165 6.39 9.36 -0.03
CA ALA A 165 5.82 8.19 0.63
C ALA A 165 6.80 7.00 0.66
N SER A 166 7.41 6.68 -0.47
CA SER A 166 8.35 5.55 -0.58
C SER A 166 9.61 5.76 0.26
N LEU A 167 10.17 6.95 0.22
CA LEU A 167 11.34 7.32 1.04
C LEU A 167 10.99 7.30 2.54
N GLY A 168 9.81 7.81 2.92
CA GLY A 168 9.33 7.79 4.30
C GLY A 168 9.15 6.37 4.83
N ALA A 169 8.59 5.47 4.01
CA ALA A 169 8.42 4.08 4.37
C ALA A 169 9.77 3.36 4.60
N ALA A 170 10.73 3.54 3.70
CA ALA A 170 12.07 2.96 3.84
C ALA A 170 12.80 3.54 5.05
N LEU A 171 12.84 4.87 5.19
CA LEU A 171 13.53 5.52 6.30
C LEU A 171 12.87 5.22 7.64
N GLY A 172 11.53 5.21 7.74
CA GLY A 172 10.80 4.84 8.95
C GLY A 172 11.15 3.44 9.44
N SER A 173 11.20 2.47 8.52
CA SER A 173 11.64 1.11 8.83
C SER A 173 13.09 1.07 9.33
N LYS A 174 13.99 1.84 8.70
CA LYS A 174 15.40 1.92 9.11
C LYS A 174 15.56 2.56 10.49
N ILE A 175 14.85 3.66 10.73
CA ILE A 175 14.82 4.34 12.04
C ILE A 175 14.32 3.37 13.13
N ALA A 176 13.22 2.64 12.86
CA ALA A 176 12.71 1.65 13.81
C ALA A 176 13.78 0.58 14.14
N GLY A 177 14.47 0.03 13.12
CA GLY A 177 15.52 -0.97 13.32
C GLY A 177 16.73 -0.46 14.12
N LEU A 178 17.08 0.83 13.97
CA LEU A 178 18.20 1.43 14.69
C LEU A 178 17.84 1.82 16.14
N LEU A 179 16.58 2.22 16.38
CA LEU A 179 16.17 2.79 17.65
C LEU A 179 15.47 1.79 18.58
N VAL A 180 14.95 0.67 18.07
CA VAL A 180 14.18 -0.28 18.89
C VAL A 180 15.01 -0.96 19.97
N GLU A 181 16.28 -1.24 19.72
CA GLU A 181 17.18 -1.83 20.71
C GLU A 181 17.59 -0.83 21.81
N PRO A 182 18.11 0.39 21.49
CA PRO A 182 18.54 1.33 22.53
C PRO A 182 17.41 2.01 23.29
N LEU A 183 16.24 2.25 22.67
CA LEU A 183 15.12 2.97 23.31
C LEU A 183 14.01 2.06 23.79
N GLY A 184 13.98 0.81 23.32
CA GLY A 184 12.92 -0.14 23.57
C GLY A 184 11.69 0.05 22.68
N VAL A 185 10.86 -1.00 22.61
CA VAL A 185 9.68 -1.07 21.74
C VAL A 185 8.67 0.05 22.05
N SER A 186 8.42 0.34 23.32
CA SER A 186 7.41 1.32 23.75
C SER A 186 7.78 2.76 23.38
N ALA A 187 9.06 3.14 23.46
CA ALA A 187 9.49 4.50 23.14
C ALA A 187 9.25 4.87 21.66
N MET A 188 9.20 3.88 20.77
CA MET A 188 8.87 4.09 19.34
C MET A 188 7.46 4.68 19.15
N LEU A 189 6.54 4.45 20.10
CA LEU A 189 5.20 5.06 20.09
C LEU A 189 5.29 6.58 20.24
N LEU A 190 6.18 7.08 21.11
CA LEU A 190 6.40 8.53 21.29
C LEU A 190 7.10 9.15 20.08
N VAL A 191 8.06 8.44 19.48
CA VAL A 191 8.72 8.89 18.24
C VAL A 191 7.67 9.10 17.13
N SER A 192 6.77 8.12 16.93
CA SER A 192 5.69 8.25 15.93
C SER A 192 4.68 9.33 16.32
N ALA A 193 4.33 9.48 17.58
CA ALA A 193 3.44 10.56 18.03
C ALA A 193 4.01 11.93 17.68
N ALA A 194 5.31 12.15 17.94
CA ALA A 194 5.99 13.40 17.59
C ALA A 194 5.99 13.67 16.08
N LEU A 195 6.23 12.63 15.26
CA LEU A 195 6.17 12.74 13.80
C LEU A 195 4.75 13.09 13.32
N LEU A 196 3.69 12.51 13.92
CA LEU A 196 2.30 12.83 13.59
C LEU A 196 1.93 14.27 13.99
N VAL A 197 2.44 14.78 15.12
CA VAL A 197 2.29 16.20 15.46
C VAL A 197 2.94 17.09 14.41
N GLY A 198 4.14 16.72 13.94
CA GLY A 198 4.78 17.39 12.81
C GLY A 198 3.94 17.36 11.53
N CYS A 199 3.29 16.23 11.23
CA CYS A 199 2.35 16.11 10.11
C CYS A 199 1.14 17.07 10.26
N ALA A 200 0.56 17.15 11.47
CA ALA A 200 -0.56 18.05 11.73
C ALA A 200 -0.17 19.52 11.49
N TRP A 201 1.03 19.92 11.88
CA TRP A 201 1.56 21.25 11.58
C TRP A 201 1.77 21.48 10.07
N LEU A 202 2.29 20.47 9.34
CA LEU A 202 2.49 20.56 7.90
C LEU A 202 1.16 20.65 7.14
N PHE A 203 0.07 20.01 7.61
CA PHE A 203 -1.26 20.19 7.02
C PHE A 203 -1.73 21.65 7.12
N VAL A 204 -1.52 22.29 8.27
CA VAL A 204 -1.84 23.71 8.43
C VAL A 204 -1.00 24.59 7.50
N LYS A 205 0.29 24.29 7.38
CA LYS A 205 1.19 25.01 6.48
C LYS A 205 0.81 24.85 5.01
N ALA A 206 0.47 23.64 4.58
CA ALA A 206 0.03 23.35 3.21
C ALA A 206 -1.26 24.12 2.86
N GLU A 207 -2.24 24.14 3.75
CA GLU A 207 -3.48 24.89 3.55
C GLU A 207 -3.23 26.39 3.41
N ARG A 208 -2.36 26.98 4.26
CA ARG A 208 -1.98 28.40 4.16
C ARG A 208 -1.33 28.72 2.83
N LEU A 209 -0.39 27.88 2.36
CA LEU A 209 0.26 28.07 1.06
C LEU A 209 -0.74 27.96 -0.10
N ALA A 210 -1.63 26.99 -0.06
CA ALA A 210 -2.65 26.80 -1.09
C ALA A 210 -3.63 27.97 -1.13
N THR A 211 -4.04 28.50 0.02
CA THR A 211 -4.92 29.68 0.10
C THR A 211 -4.22 30.92 -0.44
N ALA A 212 -2.97 31.16 -0.10
CA ALA A 212 -2.18 32.27 -0.63
C ALA A 212 -2.03 32.20 -2.16
N SER A 213 -1.78 31.01 -2.71
CA SER A 213 -1.67 30.81 -4.17
C SER A 213 -3.02 31.01 -4.88
N ARG A 214 -4.14 30.63 -4.26
CA ARG A 214 -5.48 30.86 -4.83
C ARG A 214 -5.85 32.35 -4.83
N SER A 215 -5.48 33.10 -3.81
CA SER A 215 -5.75 34.54 -3.72
C SER A 215 -4.95 35.36 -4.73
N ALA A 216 -3.84 34.82 -5.22
CA ALA A 216 -2.96 35.48 -6.21
C ALA A 216 -3.40 35.25 -7.68
N LEU A 217 -4.32 34.30 -7.94
CA LEU A 217 -4.79 33.97 -9.28
C LEU A 217 -6.23 34.51 -9.49
N PRO A 218 -6.55 35.14 -10.65
CA PRO A 218 -7.92 35.48 -11.00
C PRO A 218 -8.77 34.20 -11.01
N ALA A 219 -10.00 34.27 -10.50
CA ALA A 219 -10.92 33.14 -10.44
C ALA A 219 -11.17 32.57 -11.85
N ALA A 220 -10.47 31.51 -12.20
CA ALA A 220 -10.81 30.74 -13.40
C ALA A 220 -12.14 30.02 -13.18
N PRO A 221 -13.07 30.06 -14.14
CA PRO A 221 -14.35 29.36 -14.00
C PRO A 221 -14.10 27.87 -13.80
N GLN A 222 -14.55 27.34 -12.67
CA GLN A 222 -14.57 25.90 -12.43
C GLN A 222 -15.39 25.22 -13.54
N LYS A 223 -14.72 24.55 -14.47
CA LYS A 223 -15.40 23.67 -15.42
C LYS A 223 -16.10 22.59 -14.61
N ALA A 224 -17.42 22.67 -14.54
CA ALA A 224 -18.25 21.62 -13.97
C ALA A 224 -17.82 20.27 -14.54
N ALA A 225 -17.58 19.30 -13.66
CA ALA A 225 -17.26 17.94 -14.09
C ALA A 225 -18.35 17.47 -15.04
N LYS A 226 -17.97 17.03 -16.25
CA LYS A 226 -18.94 16.45 -17.19
C LYS A 226 -19.71 15.33 -16.48
N PRO A 227 -21.06 15.32 -16.55
CA PRO A 227 -21.84 14.20 -16.03
C PRO A 227 -21.31 12.89 -16.62
N ALA A 228 -21.11 11.89 -15.76
CA ALA A 228 -20.71 10.56 -16.22
C ALA A 228 -21.75 10.05 -17.24
N ALA A 229 -21.29 9.49 -18.35
CA ALA A 229 -22.18 8.91 -19.35
C ALA A 229 -23.13 7.89 -18.69
N PRO A 230 -24.41 7.82 -19.11
CA PRO A 230 -25.37 6.86 -18.55
C PRO A 230 -24.81 5.44 -18.61
N ALA A 231 -24.90 4.70 -17.49
CA ALA A 231 -24.48 3.31 -17.44
C ALA A 231 -25.27 2.47 -18.44
N ALA A 232 -24.60 1.58 -19.18
CA ALA A 232 -25.27 0.63 -20.05
C ALA A 232 -26.29 -0.22 -19.25
N PRO A 233 -27.39 -0.67 -19.86
CA PRO A 233 -28.42 -1.44 -19.15
C PRO A 233 -27.87 -2.67 -18.41
N ALA A 234 -26.84 -3.31 -18.94
CA ALA A 234 -26.16 -4.44 -18.33
C ALA A 234 -25.40 -4.07 -17.04
N ASP A 235 -25.04 -2.81 -16.85
CA ASP A 235 -24.25 -2.31 -15.72
C ASP A 235 -25.11 -1.63 -14.64
N ARG A 236 -26.44 -1.80 -14.71
CA ARG A 236 -27.37 -1.35 -13.67
C ARG A 236 -27.44 -2.42 -12.58
N GLY A 237 -27.22 -2.02 -11.31
CA GLY A 237 -27.32 -2.92 -10.17
C GLY A 237 -26.44 -2.51 -9.01
N GLY A 238 -26.58 -3.24 -7.90
CA GLY A 238 -25.69 -3.10 -6.72
C GLY A 238 -24.30 -3.65 -6.99
N ALA A 239 -23.32 -3.23 -6.18
CA ALA A 239 -21.91 -3.59 -6.35
C ALA A 239 -21.67 -5.12 -6.43
N PHE A 240 -22.28 -5.90 -5.53
CA PHE A 240 -22.17 -7.37 -5.52
C PHE A 240 -22.87 -8.02 -6.71
N GLN A 241 -24.04 -7.52 -7.09
CA GLN A 241 -24.76 -8.03 -8.26
C GLN A 241 -23.94 -7.86 -9.53
N LEU A 242 -23.24 -6.73 -9.68
CA LEU A 242 -22.32 -6.48 -10.79
C LEU A 242 -21.12 -7.41 -10.78
N VAL A 243 -20.54 -7.72 -9.59
CA VAL A 243 -19.45 -8.69 -9.48
C VAL A 243 -19.85 -10.06 -9.99
N PHE A 244 -20.99 -10.60 -9.55
CA PHE A 244 -21.41 -11.96 -9.91
C PHE A 244 -22.03 -12.07 -11.31
N ARG A 245 -22.55 -10.98 -11.86
CA ARG A 245 -23.11 -10.94 -13.21
C ARG A 245 -22.05 -11.00 -14.31
N HIS A 246 -20.85 -10.47 -14.04
CA HIS A 246 -19.76 -10.38 -15.00
C HIS A 246 -18.65 -11.38 -14.65
N ARG A 247 -18.56 -12.49 -15.40
CA ARG A 247 -17.58 -13.56 -15.16
C ARG A 247 -16.15 -13.06 -14.98
N TYR A 248 -15.71 -12.12 -15.81
CA TYR A 248 -14.38 -11.53 -15.69
C TYR A 248 -14.18 -10.82 -14.33
N VAL A 249 -15.16 -10.06 -13.87
CA VAL A 249 -15.11 -9.36 -12.58
C VAL A 249 -15.19 -10.35 -11.41
N ALA A 250 -16.02 -11.40 -11.52
CA ALA A 250 -16.09 -12.46 -10.53
C ALA A 250 -14.74 -13.19 -10.37
N LEU A 251 -14.05 -13.47 -11.47
CA LEU A 251 -12.71 -14.05 -11.44
C LEU A 251 -11.69 -13.12 -10.76
N ILE A 252 -11.73 -11.81 -11.02
CA ILE A 252 -10.88 -10.83 -10.32
C ILE A 252 -11.20 -10.80 -8.82
N ALA A 253 -12.47 -10.89 -8.43
CA ALA A 253 -12.90 -10.91 -7.05
C ALA A 253 -12.38 -12.16 -6.31
N VAL A 254 -12.56 -13.35 -6.90
CA VAL A 254 -12.05 -14.60 -6.34
C VAL A 254 -10.51 -14.60 -6.28
N LEU A 255 -9.83 -14.13 -7.34
CA LEU A 255 -8.38 -13.99 -7.34
C LEU A 255 -7.91 -13.07 -6.21
N THR A 256 -8.61 -11.94 -5.99
CA THR A 256 -8.29 -11.01 -4.89
C THR A 256 -8.45 -11.67 -3.53
N ALA A 257 -9.49 -12.46 -3.31
CA ALA A 257 -9.68 -13.20 -2.05
C ALA A 257 -8.59 -14.26 -1.85
N VAL A 258 -8.29 -15.07 -2.87
CA VAL A 258 -7.25 -16.12 -2.80
C VAL A 258 -5.86 -15.51 -2.59
N TYR A 259 -5.54 -14.43 -3.29
CA TYR A 259 -4.29 -13.68 -3.10
C TYR A 259 -4.14 -13.20 -1.64
N ASN A 260 -5.18 -12.52 -1.09
CA ASN A 260 -5.11 -12.03 0.29
C ASN A 260 -5.05 -13.18 1.30
N PHE A 261 -5.75 -14.28 1.03
CA PHE A 261 -5.67 -15.49 1.84
C PHE A 261 -4.23 -16.03 1.89
N ALA A 262 -3.60 -16.24 0.72
CA ALA A 262 -2.23 -16.73 0.64
C ALA A 262 -1.22 -15.75 1.29
N ASN A 263 -1.39 -14.44 1.08
CA ASN A 263 -0.54 -13.43 1.68
C ASN A 263 -0.66 -13.41 3.21
N SER A 264 -1.89 -13.42 3.77
CA SER A 264 -2.12 -13.41 5.22
C SER A 264 -1.62 -14.69 5.88
N ASN A 265 -1.76 -15.87 5.23
CA ASN A 265 -1.18 -17.12 5.70
C ASN A 265 0.37 -17.04 5.68
N GLY A 266 0.98 -16.46 4.64
CA GLY A 266 2.43 -16.21 4.58
C GLY A 266 2.94 -15.29 5.70
N GLU A 267 2.17 -14.25 6.03
CA GLU A 267 2.47 -13.34 7.15
C GLU A 267 2.36 -14.05 8.52
N TYR A 268 1.41 -14.97 8.67
CA TYR A 268 1.32 -15.84 9.85
C TYR A 268 2.56 -16.72 10.01
N MET A 269 2.98 -17.40 8.93
CA MET A 269 4.17 -18.25 8.94
C MET A 269 5.44 -17.46 9.28
N LEU A 270 5.61 -16.27 8.69
CA LEU A 270 6.73 -15.37 9.03
C LEU A 270 6.73 -15.03 10.53
N GLY A 271 5.56 -14.65 11.08
CA GLY A 271 5.42 -14.33 12.50
C GLY A 271 5.78 -15.50 13.41
N LYS A 272 5.31 -16.70 13.06
CA LYS A 272 5.58 -17.93 13.82
C LYS A 272 7.08 -18.29 13.82
N VAL A 273 7.75 -18.17 12.66
CA VAL A 273 9.18 -18.45 12.54
C VAL A 273 10.04 -17.37 13.24
N VAL A 274 9.71 -16.09 13.12
CA VAL A 274 10.42 -15.01 13.84
C VAL A 274 10.32 -15.24 15.36
N LYS A 275 9.12 -15.56 15.86
CA LYS A 275 8.90 -15.83 17.28
C LYS A 275 9.66 -17.08 17.75
N SER A 276 9.57 -18.19 17.01
CA SER A 276 10.27 -19.43 17.40
C SER A 276 11.80 -19.25 17.39
N THR A 277 12.34 -18.43 16.47
CA THR A 277 13.75 -18.08 16.45
C THR A 277 14.15 -17.27 17.68
N ALA A 278 13.33 -16.29 18.09
CA ALA A 278 13.59 -15.52 19.31
C ALA A 278 13.58 -16.41 20.55
N LEU A 279 12.59 -17.30 20.68
CA LEU A 279 12.50 -18.23 21.82
C LEU A 279 13.65 -19.25 21.82
N ALA A 280 14.10 -19.73 20.67
CA ALA A 280 15.28 -20.57 20.56
C ALA A 280 16.55 -19.83 21.01
N ALA A 281 16.69 -18.55 20.67
CA ALA A 281 17.80 -17.72 21.13
C ALA A 281 17.78 -17.51 22.66
N VAL A 282 16.60 -17.37 23.25
CA VAL A 282 16.45 -17.33 24.73
C VAL A 282 16.87 -18.66 25.36
N ALA A 283 16.41 -19.79 24.82
CA ALA A 283 16.76 -21.12 25.30
C ALA A 283 18.27 -21.42 25.19
N ALA A 284 18.91 -20.86 24.15
CA ALA A 284 20.36 -20.96 23.96
C ALA A 284 21.18 -19.97 24.82
N GLY A 285 20.53 -19.10 25.60
CA GLY A 285 21.19 -18.07 26.43
C GLY A 285 21.80 -16.90 25.64
N SER A 286 21.53 -16.80 24.32
CA SER A 286 22.05 -15.73 23.46
C SER A 286 21.14 -14.49 23.40
N LEU A 287 19.92 -14.58 23.96
CA LEU A 287 18.96 -13.50 24.06
C LEU A 287 18.32 -13.49 25.45
N ALA A 288 18.23 -12.34 26.08
CA ALA A 288 17.51 -12.23 27.35
C ALA A 288 15.97 -12.31 27.15
N PRO A 289 15.21 -12.91 28.06
CA PRO A 289 13.75 -13.05 27.91
C PRO A 289 13.01 -11.70 27.72
N HIS A 290 13.50 -10.63 28.34
CA HIS A 290 12.91 -9.29 28.22
C HIS A 290 13.21 -8.63 26.86
N ASP A 291 14.20 -9.10 26.09
CA ASP A 291 14.60 -8.57 24.78
C ASP A 291 13.88 -9.22 23.59
N VAL A 292 13.03 -10.24 23.83
CA VAL A 292 12.25 -10.92 22.79
C VAL A 292 11.45 -9.93 21.95
N GLY A 293 10.81 -8.96 22.59
CA GLY A 293 10.06 -7.90 21.88
C GLY A 293 10.95 -7.03 20.98
N ALA A 294 12.12 -6.62 21.48
CA ALA A 294 13.07 -5.84 20.70
C ALA A 294 13.63 -6.63 19.52
N PHE A 295 13.97 -7.92 19.69
CA PHE A 295 14.41 -8.83 18.62
C PHE A 295 13.35 -8.95 17.51
N ILE A 296 12.06 -9.17 17.88
CA ILE A 296 10.96 -9.25 16.93
C ILE A 296 10.79 -7.91 16.20
N GLY A 297 10.79 -6.81 16.96
CA GLY A 297 10.68 -5.45 16.40
C GLY A 297 11.77 -5.14 15.38
N LYS A 298 13.04 -5.44 15.70
CA LYS A 298 14.17 -5.28 14.78
C LYS A 298 14.04 -6.17 13.56
N SER A 299 13.70 -7.46 13.75
CA SER A 299 13.53 -8.41 12.65
C SER A 299 12.49 -7.92 11.63
N TYR A 300 11.37 -7.37 12.09
CA TYR A 300 10.35 -6.78 11.23
C TYR A 300 10.72 -5.42 10.66
N ALA A 301 11.47 -4.61 11.39
CA ALA A 301 11.99 -3.34 10.88
C ALA A 301 12.93 -3.57 9.68
N ASP A 302 13.87 -4.49 9.82
CA ASP A 302 14.79 -4.90 8.74
C ASP A 302 14.05 -5.52 7.56
N PHE A 303 13.03 -6.34 7.84
CA PHE A 303 12.16 -6.92 6.81
C PHE A 303 11.41 -5.82 6.03
N PHE A 304 10.74 -4.89 6.70
CA PHE A 304 10.01 -3.81 6.03
C PHE A 304 10.95 -2.85 5.30
N PHE A 305 12.14 -2.59 5.82
CA PHE A 305 13.15 -1.83 5.11
C PHE A 305 13.53 -2.50 3.78
N ALA A 306 13.84 -3.80 3.82
CA ALA A 306 14.16 -4.57 2.63
C ALA A 306 12.99 -4.58 1.62
N VAL A 307 11.77 -4.82 2.08
CA VAL A 307 10.54 -4.78 1.23
C VAL A 307 10.39 -3.43 0.54
N ASN A 308 10.55 -2.33 1.27
CA ASN A 308 10.38 -1.00 0.70
C ASN A 308 11.48 -0.66 -0.31
N VAL A 309 12.75 -0.97 -0.01
CA VAL A 309 13.87 -0.71 -0.92
C VAL A 309 13.74 -1.57 -2.19
N VAL A 310 13.51 -2.87 -2.05
CA VAL A 310 13.32 -3.77 -3.20
C VAL A 310 12.07 -3.37 -4.00
N GLY A 311 10.97 -2.99 -3.34
CA GLY A 311 9.75 -2.52 -3.99
C GLY A 311 9.98 -1.28 -4.86
N VAL A 312 10.72 -0.29 -4.36
CA VAL A 312 11.11 0.91 -5.15
C VAL A 312 11.98 0.52 -6.34
N LEU A 313 12.96 -0.35 -6.17
CA LEU A 313 13.82 -0.81 -7.26
C LEU A 313 13.02 -1.59 -8.32
N LEU A 314 12.12 -2.49 -7.90
CA LEU A 314 11.23 -3.19 -8.82
C LEU A 314 10.33 -2.21 -9.58
N GLN A 315 9.73 -1.24 -8.89
CA GLN A 315 8.86 -0.24 -9.51
C GLN A 315 9.61 0.62 -10.53
N ALA A 316 10.84 1.03 -10.21
CA ALA A 316 11.64 1.89 -11.08
C ALA A 316 12.18 1.15 -12.31
N PHE A 317 12.65 -0.09 -12.13
CA PHE A 317 13.43 -0.77 -13.16
C PHE A 317 12.78 -2.01 -13.77
N VAL A 318 11.84 -2.67 -13.08
CA VAL A 318 11.31 -3.97 -13.52
C VAL A 318 9.88 -3.85 -14.04
N VAL A 319 8.99 -3.16 -13.32
CA VAL A 319 7.55 -3.15 -13.63
C VAL A 319 7.25 -2.74 -15.05
N SER A 320 7.79 -1.61 -15.50
CA SER A 320 7.55 -1.11 -16.86
C SER A 320 8.07 -2.07 -17.95
N ARG A 321 9.19 -2.74 -17.70
CA ARG A 321 9.77 -3.72 -18.61
C ARG A 321 8.96 -4.99 -18.68
N VAL A 322 8.55 -5.54 -17.53
CA VAL A 322 7.70 -6.75 -17.47
C VAL A 322 6.36 -6.50 -18.17
N VAL A 323 5.72 -5.36 -17.91
CA VAL A 323 4.45 -5.01 -18.56
C VAL A 323 4.63 -4.76 -20.07
N ARG A 324 5.71 -4.10 -20.48
CA ARG A 324 5.98 -3.79 -21.90
C ARG A 324 6.33 -5.02 -22.73
N TYR A 325 7.22 -5.88 -22.22
CA TYR A 325 7.76 -7.02 -22.99
C TYR A 325 6.99 -8.32 -22.73
N GLY A 326 6.56 -8.56 -21.49
CA GLY A 326 5.81 -9.76 -21.10
C GLY A 326 4.30 -9.59 -21.22
N GLY A 327 3.83 -8.35 -21.32
CA GLY A 327 2.40 -8.03 -21.34
C GLY A 327 1.71 -8.34 -20.00
N LEU A 328 0.39 -8.14 -19.99
CA LEU A 328 -0.45 -8.41 -18.81
C LEU A 328 -0.36 -9.87 -18.35
N GLY A 329 -0.17 -10.81 -19.29
CA GLY A 329 -0.14 -12.25 -19.00
C GLY A 329 1.02 -12.64 -18.11
N VAL A 330 2.24 -12.28 -18.49
CA VAL A 330 3.43 -12.55 -17.68
C VAL A 330 3.34 -11.79 -16.35
N ALA A 331 2.98 -10.51 -16.40
CA ALA A 331 2.91 -9.65 -15.23
C ALA A 331 1.95 -10.18 -14.15
N LEU A 332 0.80 -10.76 -14.54
CA LEU A 332 -0.20 -11.33 -13.63
C LEU A 332 0.30 -12.61 -12.94
N LEU A 333 1.15 -13.40 -13.61
CA LEU A 333 1.60 -14.69 -13.12
C LEU A 333 2.91 -14.62 -12.29
N VAL A 334 3.64 -13.49 -12.32
CA VAL A 334 4.91 -13.35 -11.59
C VAL A 334 4.72 -13.57 -10.08
N LEU A 335 3.78 -12.88 -9.46
CA LEU A 335 3.61 -12.94 -8.00
C LEU A 335 3.15 -14.33 -7.52
N PRO A 336 2.15 -15.01 -8.11
CA PRO A 336 1.79 -16.36 -7.67
C PRO A 336 2.91 -17.40 -7.93
N VAL A 337 3.77 -17.21 -8.94
CA VAL A 337 4.97 -18.06 -9.13
C VAL A 337 5.96 -17.83 -7.99
N ILE A 338 6.20 -16.59 -7.58
CA ILE A 338 7.07 -16.27 -6.44
C ILE A 338 6.49 -16.88 -5.15
N ALA A 339 5.17 -16.74 -4.92
CA ALA A 339 4.49 -17.30 -3.76
C ALA A 339 4.59 -18.83 -3.71
N LEU A 340 4.40 -19.50 -4.84
CA LEU A 340 4.57 -20.95 -4.95
C LEU A 340 6.03 -21.37 -4.66
N SER A 341 6.99 -20.67 -5.28
CA SER A 341 8.42 -20.95 -5.07
C SER A 341 8.84 -20.77 -3.61
N ASN A 342 8.32 -19.72 -2.96
CA ASN A 342 8.54 -19.48 -1.53
C ASN A 342 7.91 -20.57 -0.66
N GLY A 343 6.67 -20.98 -0.94
CA GLY A 343 6.00 -22.10 -0.26
C GLY A 343 6.83 -23.39 -0.35
N LEU A 344 7.30 -23.73 -1.54
CA LEU A 344 8.15 -24.92 -1.77
C LEU A 344 9.51 -24.81 -1.07
N ALA A 345 10.12 -23.62 -1.09
CA ALA A 345 11.39 -23.38 -0.37
C ALA A 345 11.22 -23.55 1.14
N MET A 346 10.10 -23.10 1.71
CA MET A 346 9.79 -23.29 3.13
C MET A 346 9.53 -24.76 3.51
N LEU A 347 8.99 -25.55 2.60
CA LEU A 347 8.85 -27.00 2.83
C LEU A 347 10.20 -27.70 2.93
N ALA A 348 11.15 -27.28 2.09
CA ALA A 348 12.49 -27.85 2.07
C ALA A 348 13.35 -27.32 3.25
N TRP A 349 13.32 -26.00 3.49
CA TRP A 349 14.15 -25.30 4.48
C TRP A 349 13.30 -24.30 5.30
N PRO A 350 12.66 -24.71 6.40
CA PRO A 350 11.84 -23.83 7.24
C PRO A 350 12.71 -22.92 8.13
N LEU A 351 13.62 -22.16 7.52
CA LEU A 351 14.57 -21.25 8.18
C LEU A 351 14.07 -19.80 8.09
N LEU A 352 14.39 -19.00 9.12
CA LEU A 352 14.04 -17.57 9.15
C LEU A 352 14.59 -16.81 7.94
N SER A 353 15.82 -17.11 7.50
CA SER A 353 16.43 -16.48 6.32
C SER A 353 15.65 -16.76 5.04
N VAL A 354 15.19 -17.99 4.84
CA VAL A 354 14.44 -18.42 3.65
C VAL A 354 13.08 -17.74 3.62
N ILE A 355 12.31 -17.83 4.71
CA ILE A 355 10.98 -17.22 4.76
C ILE A 355 11.05 -15.69 4.64
N ARG A 356 12.04 -15.05 5.29
CA ARG A 356 12.23 -13.61 5.23
C ARG A 356 12.59 -13.15 3.81
N ALA A 357 13.49 -13.84 3.12
CA ALA A 357 13.86 -13.54 1.75
C ALA A 357 12.66 -13.72 0.80
N GLY A 358 11.94 -14.85 0.89
CA GLY A 358 10.76 -15.12 0.09
C GLY A 358 9.66 -14.10 0.32
N LYS A 359 9.32 -13.80 1.57
CA LYS A 359 8.30 -12.78 1.90
C LYS A 359 8.74 -11.37 1.52
N THR A 360 10.03 -11.05 1.57
CA THR A 360 10.54 -9.77 1.08
C THR A 360 10.26 -9.64 -0.42
N LEU A 361 10.56 -10.68 -1.21
CA LEU A 361 10.32 -10.66 -2.65
C LEU A 361 8.82 -10.64 -2.99
N GLU A 362 8.00 -11.43 -2.27
CA GLU A 362 6.54 -11.40 -2.43
C GLU A 362 5.97 -10.01 -2.18
N ASN A 363 6.25 -9.42 -1.00
CA ASN A 363 5.67 -8.13 -0.61
C ASN A 363 6.21 -6.98 -1.48
N ALA A 364 7.49 -7.01 -1.86
CA ALA A 364 8.05 -6.02 -2.78
C ALA A 364 7.42 -6.10 -4.18
N THR A 365 7.18 -7.32 -4.69
CA THR A 365 6.50 -7.54 -5.97
C THR A 365 5.02 -7.17 -5.88
N ASP A 366 4.38 -7.42 -4.75
CA ASP A 366 2.99 -7.02 -4.52
C ASP A 366 2.83 -5.50 -4.54
N TYR A 367 3.65 -4.77 -3.80
CA TYR A 367 3.58 -3.31 -3.72
C TYR A 367 3.97 -2.61 -5.04
N SER A 368 4.70 -3.28 -5.92
CA SER A 368 5.15 -2.76 -7.20
C SER A 368 4.35 -3.32 -8.40
N LEU A 369 4.73 -4.50 -8.88
CA LEU A 369 4.18 -5.10 -10.09
C LEU A 369 2.71 -5.48 -9.95
N ASN A 370 2.34 -6.19 -8.87
CA ASN A 370 0.98 -6.66 -8.68
C ASN A 370 -0.01 -5.50 -8.50
N ASN A 371 0.38 -4.45 -7.78
CA ASN A 371 -0.43 -3.24 -7.65
C ASN A 371 -0.72 -2.59 -9.02
N THR A 372 0.28 -2.54 -9.91
CA THR A 372 0.12 -2.05 -11.28
C THR A 372 -0.80 -2.96 -12.09
N VAL A 373 -0.58 -4.28 -12.04
CA VAL A 373 -1.38 -5.27 -12.77
C VAL A 373 -2.84 -5.22 -12.34
N ARG A 374 -3.12 -5.15 -11.04
CA ARG A 374 -4.48 -5.01 -10.52
C ARG A 374 -5.21 -3.79 -11.11
N GLN A 375 -4.53 -2.67 -11.32
CA GLN A 375 -5.15 -1.51 -11.98
C GLN A 375 -5.39 -1.78 -13.47
N LEU A 376 -4.45 -2.44 -14.16
CA LEU A 376 -4.58 -2.78 -15.58
C LEU A 376 -5.76 -3.69 -15.89
N LEU A 377 -6.09 -4.64 -15.00
CA LEU A 377 -7.24 -5.54 -15.14
C LEU A 377 -8.58 -4.79 -15.25
N TRP A 378 -8.70 -3.59 -14.68
CA TRP A 378 -9.92 -2.79 -14.70
C TRP A 378 -10.04 -1.89 -15.93
N LEU A 379 -8.95 -1.69 -16.71
CA LEU A 379 -8.96 -0.74 -17.83
C LEU A 379 -10.02 -1.04 -18.90
N PRO A 380 -10.27 -2.30 -19.33
CA PRO A 380 -11.22 -2.58 -20.39
C PRO A 380 -12.69 -2.51 -19.94
N LEU A 381 -12.96 -2.30 -18.65
CA LEU A 381 -14.31 -2.36 -18.10
C LEU A 381 -15.02 -0.99 -18.15
N SER A 382 -16.37 -1.03 -18.09
CA SER A 382 -17.20 0.16 -18.06
C SER A 382 -17.01 1.00 -16.79
N PRO A 383 -17.34 2.30 -16.80
CA PRO A 383 -17.27 3.15 -15.62
C PRO A 383 -18.05 2.60 -14.41
N ALA A 384 -19.24 2.02 -14.63
CA ALA A 384 -20.06 1.46 -13.56
C ALA A 384 -19.34 0.30 -12.84
N LEU A 385 -18.67 -0.59 -13.59
CA LEU A 385 -17.88 -1.69 -13.04
C LEU A 385 -16.63 -1.16 -12.33
N LYS A 386 -15.94 -0.16 -12.89
CA LYS A 386 -14.75 0.47 -12.28
C LYS A 386 -15.04 1.14 -10.94
N TYR A 387 -16.22 1.75 -10.78
CA TYR A 387 -16.53 2.48 -9.55
C TYR A 387 -17.28 1.64 -8.52
N LYS A 388 -18.27 0.83 -8.93
CA LYS A 388 -19.11 0.05 -7.99
C LYS A 388 -18.52 -1.32 -7.70
N ALA A 389 -18.27 -2.14 -8.73
CA ALA A 389 -17.80 -3.51 -8.54
C ALA A 389 -16.37 -3.54 -7.99
N LYS A 390 -15.48 -2.65 -8.47
CA LYS A 390 -14.12 -2.54 -7.96
C LYS A 390 -14.08 -2.20 -6.46
N GLN A 391 -14.96 -1.33 -5.99
CA GLN A 391 -15.05 -1.00 -4.57
C GLN A 391 -15.39 -2.25 -3.74
N ALA A 392 -16.36 -3.08 -4.17
CA ALA A 392 -16.67 -4.32 -3.48
C ALA A 392 -15.49 -5.30 -3.49
N VAL A 393 -14.76 -5.39 -4.62
CA VAL A 393 -13.57 -6.26 -4.73
C VAL A 393 -12.47 -5.78 -3.81
N ASP A 394 -12.13 -4.52 -3.84
CA ASP A 394 -11.02 -3.94 -3.06
C ASP A 394 -11.33 -3.83 -1.55
N THR A 395 -12.60 -3.98 -1.13
CA THR A 395 -12.98 -3.97 0.28
C THR A 395 -13.39 -5.33 0.78
N PHE A 396 -14.51 -5.88 0.31
CA PHE A 396 -15.08 -7.12 0.83
C PHE A 396 -14.21 -8.34 0.52
N PHE A 397 -13.79 -8.54 -0.75
CA PHE A 397 -13.03 -9.75 -1.14
C PHE A 397 -11.62 -9.76 -0.56
N VAL A 398 -11.01 -8.60 -0.34
CA VAL A 398 -9.76 -8.48 0.44
C VAL A 398 -9.97 -9.02 1.86
N ARG A 399 -11.04 -8.57 2.54
CA ARG A 399 -11.33 -9.00 3.92
C ARG A 399 -11.78 -10.46 4.01
N LEU A 400 -12.45 -10.96 2.98
CA LEU A 400 -12.78 -12.38 2.88
C LEU A 400 -11.50 -13.24 2.90
N GLY A 401 -10.46 -12.82 2.19
CA GLY A 401 -9.15 -13.50 2.23
C GLY A 401 -8.51 -13.48 3.62
N ASP A 402 -8.54 -12.33 4.32
CA ASP A 402 -8.02 -12.21 5.68
C ASP A 402 -8.77 -13.13 6.66
N VAL A 403 -10.11 -13.15 6.60
CA VAL A 403 -10.96 -14.01 7.44
C VAL A 403 -10.73 -15.50 7.13
N SER A 404 -10.59 -15.85 5.86
CA SER A 404 -10.27 -17.24 5.44
C SER A 404 -8.93 -17.69 5.99
N SER A 405 -7.92 -16.81 6.00
CA SER A 405 -6.61 -17.10 6.61
C SER A 405 -6.74 -17.29 8.12
N ALA A 406 -7.48 -16.42 8.81
CA ALA A 406 -7.70 -16.56 10.26
C ALA A 406 -8.39 -17.88 10.61
N LEU A 407 -9.37 -18.30 9.80
CA LEU A 407 -10.06 -19.59 9.96
C LEU A 407 -9.10 -20.79 9.72
N LEU A 408 -8.29 -20.73 8.66
CA LEU A 408 -7.27 -21.76 8.39
C LEU A 408 -6.28 -21.87 9.55
N VAL A 409 -5.81 -20.73 10.08
CA VAL A 409 -4.89 -20.70 11.22
C VAL A 409 -5.57 -21.28 12.47
N ALA A 410 -6.83 -20.92 12.74
CA ALA A 410 -7.56 -21.46 13.88
C ALA A 410 -7.71 -22.98 13.80
N LEU A 411 -8.17 -23.49 12.65
CA LEU A 411 -8.35 -24.94 12.45
C LEU A 411 -7.00 -25.67 12.45
N GLY A 412 -6.01 -25.15 11.72
CA GLY A 412 -4.70 -25.77 11.63
C GLY A 412 -3.97 -25.82 12.97
N SER A 413 -3.98 -24.72 13.74
CA SER A 413 -3.24 -24.65 15.00
C SER A 413 -3.97 -25.34 16.16
N GLN A 414 -5.31 -25.20 16.27
CA GLN A 414 -6.07 -25.70 17.43
C GLN A 414 -6.61 -27.10 17.22
N ALA A 415 -7.14 -27.44 16.01
CA ALA A 415 -7.74 -28.75 15.76
C ALA A 415 -6.74 -29.79 15.26
N PHE A 416 -5.77 -29.36 14.44
CA PHE A 416 -4.86 -30.28 13.76
C PHE A 416 -3.41 -30.19 14.23
N ALA A 417 -3.06 -29.27 15.11
CA ALA A 417 -1.71 -29.03 15.63
C ALA A 417 -0.65 -28.85 14.50
N TRP A 418 -1.03 -28.17 13.41
CA TRP A 418 -0.17 -27.96 12.24
C TRP A 418 1.10 -27.19 12.60
N SER A 419 2.21 -27.65 12.05
CA SER A 419 3.47 -26.93 12.04
C SER A 419 3.52 -25.94 10.88
N VAL A 420 4.62 -25.18 10.80
CA VAL A 420 4.85 -24.24 9.67
C VAL A 420 4.85 -24.97 8.32
N ARG A 421 5.24 -26.26 8.27
CA ARG A 421 5.28 -27.04 7.03
C ARG A 421 3.90 -27.30 6.45
N GLU A 422 2.92 -27.70 7.27
CA GLU A 422 1.55 -27.91 6.80
C GLU A 422 0.91 -26.61 6.30
N PHE A 423 1.18 -25.49 7.00
CA PHE A 423 0.76 -24.17 6.51
C PHE A 423 1.46 -23.78 5.19
N ALA A 424 2.72 -24.19 4.97
CA ALA A 424 3.41 -23.98 3.71
C ALA A 424 2.83 -24.83 2.58
N VAL A 425 2.39 -26.09 2.85
CA VAL A 425 1.63 -26.90 1.88
C VAL A 425 0.33 -26.19 1.51
N ALA A 426 -0.45 -25.75 2.50
CA ALA A 426 -1.69 -25.02 2.24
C ALA A 426 -1.44 -23.75 1.39
N ASN A 427 -0.36 -23.04 1.66
CA ASN A 427 0.02 -21.85 0.88
C ASN A 427 0.43 -22.19 -0.56
N ALA A 428 1.15 -23.29 -0.76
CA ALA A 428 1.50 -23.78 -2.10
C ALA A 428 0.24 -24.18 -2.90
N VAL A 429 -0.74 -24.85 -2.26
CA VAL A 429 -2.04 -25.15 -2.89
C VAL A 429 -2.78 -23.86 -3.27
N LEU A 430 -2.83 -22.86 -2.38
CA LEU A 430 -3.43 -21.57 -2.69
C LEU A 430 -2.72 -20.86 -3.87
N ALA A 431 -1.39 -20.94 -3.95
CA ALA A 431 -0.62 -20.38 -5.05
C ALA A 431 -0.92 -21.08 -6.40
N VAL A 432 -1.13 -22.41 -6.41
CA VAL A 432 -1.57 -23.15 -7.59
C VAL A 432 -2.97 -22.73 -8.02
N ILE A 433 -3.93 -22.60 -7.07
CA ILE A 433 -5.27 -22.08 -7.35
C ILE A 433 -5.18 -20.67 -7.93
N TRP A 434 -4.33 -19.83 -7.37
CA TRP A 434 -4.10 -18.46 -7.84
C TRP A 434 -3.55 -18.42 -9.27
N LEU A 435 -2.60 -19.30 -9.62
CA LEU A 435 -2.10 -19.47 -10.99
C LEU A 435 -3.23 -19.86 -11.96
N GLY A 436 -4.08 -20.81 -11.57
CA GLY A 436 -5.24 -21.21 -12.35
C GLY A 436 -6.23 -20.08 -12.58
N LEU A 437 -6.53 -19.29 -11.55
CA LEU A 437 -7.38 -18.10 -11.65
C LEU A 437 -6.76 -17.04 -12.54
N GLY A 438 -5.45 -16.81 -12.44
CA GLY A 438 -4.71 -15.91 -13.32
C GLY A 438 -4.84 -16.33 -14.79
N ALA A 439 -4.66 -17.62 -15.09
CA ALA A 439 -4.84 -18.15 -16.44
C ALA A 439 -6.29 -17.98 -16.94
N ALA A 440 -7.30 -18.25 -16.09
CA ALA A 440 -8.70 -18.05 -16.43
C ALA A 440 -9.03 -16.57 -16.73
N ILE A 441 -8.49 -15.64 -15.94
CA ILE A 441 -8.63 -14.19 -16.18
C ILE A 441 -8.02 -13.81 -17.53
N LEU A 442 -6.85 -14.33 -17.87
CA LEU A 442 -6.21 -14.04 -19.16
C LEU A 442 -7.01 -14.55 -20.36
N LEU A 443 -7.65 -15.70 -20.23
CA LEU A 443 -8.54 -16.22 -21.26
C LEU A 443 -9.76 -15.30 -21.45
N GLU A 444 -10.40 -14.86 -20.38
CA GLU A 444 -11.55 -13.94 -20.45
C GLU A 444 -11.12 -12.53 -20.91
N HIS A 445 -9.95 -12.05 -20.49
CA HIS A 445 -9.40 -10.76 -20.92
C HIS A 445 -9.18 -10.72 -22.44
N ARG A 446 -8.69 -11.81 -23.03
CA ARG A 446 -8.51 -11.92 -24.49
C ARG A 446 -9.83 -11.90 -25.25
N ARG A 447 -10.94 -12.32 -24.63
CA ARG A 447 -12.30 -12.23 -25.21
C ARG A 447 -12.85 -10.81 -25.17
N LEU A 448 -12.52 -10.06 -24.10
CA LEU A 448 -12.97 -8.68 -23.91
C LEU A 448 -12.19 -7.68 -24.76
N VAL A 449 -10.91 -7.94 -24.98
CA VAL A 449 -10.01 -7.10 -25.77
C VAL A 449 -9.44 -7.93 -26.91
N PRO A 450 -10.17 -8.08 -28.04
CA PRO A 450 -9.64 -8.72 -29.22
C PRO A 450 -8.35 -8.01 -29.65
N ARG A 451 -7.31 -8.76 -29.97
CA ARG A 451 -6.11 -8.15 -30.57
C ARG A 451 -6.54 -7.47 -31.87
N GLU A 452 -6.37 -6.16 -31.98
CA GLU A 452 -6.36 -5.55 -33.31
C GLU A 452 -5.33 -6.31 -34.15
N PRO A 453 -5.73 -6.80 -35.36
CA PRO A 453 -4.75 -7.35 -36.29
C PRO A 453 -3.72 -6.26 -36.48
N ALA A 454 -2.43 -6.61 -36.34
CA ALA A 454 -1.33 -5.68 -36.51
C ALA A 454 -1.55 -4.93 -37.81
N SER A 455 -2.10 -3.74 -37.77
CA SER A 455 -2.22 -2.86 -38.90
C SER A 455 -0.79 -2.57 -39.31
N ARG A 456 -0.34 -3.22 -40.37
CA ARG A 456 0.78 -2.73 -41.17
C ARG A 456 0.33 -1.34 -41.60
N SER A 457 0.69 -0.31 -40.83
CA SER A 457 0.62 1.05 -41.31
C SER A 457 1.39 1.05 -42.63
N PRO A 458 0.77 1.32 -43.76
CA PRO A 458 1.53 1.54 -44.96
C PRO A 458 2.43 2.72 -44.64
N VAL A 459 3.74 2.51 -44.71
CA VAL A 459 4.72 3.60 -44.68
C VAL A 459 4.34 4.48 -45.83
N THR A 460 3.65 5.56 -45.58
CA THR A 460 3.39 6.60 -46.59
C THR A 460 4.76 7.13 -46.97
N PRO A 461 5.21 6.94 -48.21
CA PRO A 461 6.50 7.50 -48.64
C PRO A 461 6.41 9.01 -48.47
N LEU A 462 7.40 9.59 -47.78
CA LEU A 462 7.56 11.04 -47.73
C LEU A 462 7.50 11.57 -49.19
N PRO A 463 6.73 12.66 -49.46
CA PRO A 463 6.71 13.28 -50.75
C PRO A 463 8.14 13.67 -51.10
N ARG A 464 8.65 13.19 -52.25
CA ARG A 464 9.91 13.65 -52.81
C ARG A 464 9.80 15.16 -53.03
N MET A 465 10.62 15.90 -52.34
CA MET A 465 10.83 17.30 -52.64
C MET A 465 11.41 17.33 -54.09
N THR A 466 10.58 17.71 -55.05
CA THR A 466 11.01 18.05 -56.39
C THR A 466 11.81 19.33 -56.28
N GLU A 467 13.08 19.24 -56.61
CA GLU A 467 13.91 20.40 -56.97
C GLU A 467 13.25 21.08 -58.19
N ALA A 468 12.59 22.20 -57.94
CA ALA A 468 12.13 23.08 -59.01
C ALA A 468 12.46 24.51 -58.59
N GLY A 469 13.47 25.09 -59.20
CA GLY A 469 13.69 26.54 -59.05
C GLY A 469 15.11 27.04 -59.04
N ALA A 470 15.97 26.49 -59.90
CA ALA A 470 17.20 27.20 -60.25
C ALA A 470 17.16 27.51 -61.74
N THR A 471 16.54 28.62 -62.12
CA THR A 471 16.86 29.40 -63.36
C THR A 471 16.09 30.71 -63.36
N ALA A 472 16.82 31.76 -63.51
CA ALA A 472 16.50 33.07 -64.07
C ALA A 472 16.68 34.27 -63.16
N ALA A 473 17.72 34.98 -63.55
CA ALA A 473 18.04 36.41 -63.48
C ALA A 473 18.54 36.95 -62.11
#